data_57f498ed4a1f181de4edf6ab5cff4d91
#
_entry.id   57f498ed4a1f181de4edf6ab5cff4d91
#
_cell.length_a   1.000
_cell.length_b   1.000
_cell.length_c   1.000
_cell.angle_alpha   90.00
_cell.angle_beta   90.00
_cell.angle_gamma   90.00
#
_symmetry.space_group_name_H-M   'P 1'
#
loop_
_entity.id
_entity.type
_entity.pdbx_description
1 polymer ?
#
loop_
_entity_poly.entity_id
_entity_poly.type
_entity_poly.pdbx_seq_one_letter_code
_entity_poly.pdbx_strand_id
1 'polypeptide(L)'
;MDILRELRESGLKVTIPRLRILQLFQEGGIKHLSADDVYKLLLAEKIDVGLATIYRVLMQFAEAGILFRRHFESGHAVFELNEGQHHDHLVCTGCGKVDEFVDEGIELRQNEIAAERGFVLHEHALSLYGTCAECTAKKIPPRKAS
;
A
#
# COMPACT_ATOMS: atom_id res chain seq x y z
N MET A 1 -8.31 14.31 3.98
CA MET A 1 -7.80 13.87 5.31
C MET A 1 -7.05 15.03 5.96
N ASP A 2 -7.37 15.31 7.20
CA ASP A 2 -6.61 16.25 8.01
C ASP A 2 -5.53 15.48 8.77
N ILE A 3 -4.31 15.55 8.31
CA ILE A 3 -3.16 14.81 8.85
C ILE A 3 -2.93 15.12 10.34
N LEU A 4 -3.01 16.37 10.72
CA LEU A 4 -2.81 16.76 12.12
C LEU A 4 -3.86 16.14 13.03
N ARG A 5 -5.09 16.15 12.58
CA ARG A 5 -6.21 15.54 13.31
C ARG A 5 -6.03 14.05 13.45
N GLU A 6 -5.70 13.37 12.34
CA GLU A 6 -5.46 11.93 12.34
C GLU A 6 -4.34 11.54 13.31
N LEU A 7 -3.25 12.28 13.32
CA LEU A 7 -2.15 12.02 14.26
C LEU A 7 -2.58 12.22 15.71
N ARG A 8 -3.30 13.29 16.00
CA ARG A 8 -3.77 13.55 17.37
C ARG A 8 -4.74 12.50 17.86
N GLU A 9 -5.70 12.12 17.01
CA GLU A 9 -6.71 11.11 17.36
C GLU A 9 -6.10 9.71 17.53
N SER A 10 -4.99 9.43 16.84
CA SER A 10 -4.28 8.15 16.95
C SER A 10 -3.49 7.99 18.24
N GLY A 11 -3.31 9.08 19.00
CA GLY A 11 -2.48 9.10 20.18
C GLY A 11 -0.98 9.18 19.90
N LEU A 12 -0.59 9.30 18.64
CA LEU A 12 0.81 9.43 18.26
C LEU A 12 1.26 10.88 18.39
N LYS A 13 2.48 11.06 18.88
CA LYS A 13 3.07 12.38 19.00
C LYS A 13 3.29 12.99 17.62
N VAL A 14 2.90 14.26 17.45
CA VAL A 14 3.13 15.00 16.23
C VAL A 14 4.60 15.41 16.15
N THR A 15 5.30 14.89 15.15
CA THR A 15 6.69 15.24 14.86
C THR A 15 6.82 15.61 13.38
N ILE A 16 7.86 16.36 13.04
CA ILE A 16 8.10 16.75 11.64
C ILE A 16 8.25 15.53 10.72
N PRO A 17 9.06 14.49 11.09
CA PRO A 17 9.14 13.30 10.26
C PRO A 17 7.81 12.60 10.06
N ARG A 18 7.00 12.43 11.09
CA ARG A 18 5.68 11.79 10.98
C ARG A 18 4.74 12.58 10.08
N LEU A 19 4.69 13.90 10.24
CA LEU A 19 3.90 14.77 9.39
C LEU A 19 4.31 14.63 7.92
N ARG A 20 5.60 14.72 7.66
CA ARG A 20 6.09 14.68 6.29
C ARG A 20 5.84 13.32 5.64
N ILE A 21 6.03 12.25 6.37
CA ILE A 21 5.74 10.89 5.86
C ILE A 21 4.28 10.78 5.45
N LEU A 22 3.32 11.20 6.29
CA LEU A 22 1.90 11.16 5.92
C LEU A 22 1.58 12.05 4.72
N GLN A 23 2.19 13.23 4.64
CA GLN A 23 2.00 14.12 3.50
C GLN A 23 2.39 13.46 2.18
N LEU A 24 3.45 12.64 2.18
CA LEU A 24 3.89 11.93 0.98
C LEU A 24 2.80 11.01 0.42
N PHE A 25 2.00 10.39 1.29
CA PHE A 25 0.89 9.54 0.86
C PHE A 25 -0.30 10.32 0.30
N GLN A 26 -0.39 11.60 0.59
CA GLN A 26 -1.46 12.47 0.07
C GLN A 26 -1.08 13.17 -1.22
N GLU A 27 0.21 13.39 -1.43
CA GLU A 27 0.74 14.15 -2.55
C GLU A 27 0.96 13.30 -3.80
N GLY A 28 0.96 13.96 -4.96
CA GLY A 28 1.48 13.40 -6.20
C GLY A 28 0.73 12.23 -6.83
N GLY A 29 -0.42 11.85 -6.32
CA GLY A 29 -1.19 10.73 -6.86
C GLY A 29 -0.56 9.36 -6.68
N ILE A 30 0.58 9.26 -6.02
CA ILE A 30 1.22 7.99 -5.69
C ILE A 30 0.56 7.46 -4.42
N LYS A 31 -0.15 6.34 -4.54
CA LYS A 31 -0.95 5.80 -3.44
C LYS A 31 -0.27 4.70 -2.64
N HIS A 32 0.70 4.02 -3.23
CA HIS A 32 1.38 2.89 -2.62
C HIS A 32 2.88 3.20 -2.51
N LEU A 33 3.39 3.22 -1.29
CA LEU A 33 4.81 3.49 -1.03
C LEU A 33 5.39 2.41 -0.12
N SER A 34 6.56 1.90 -0.50
CA SER A 34 7.37 1.07 0.40
C SER A 34 8.19 1.97 1.33
N ALA A 35 8.81 1.38 2.35
CA ALA A 35 9.72 2.13 3.21
C ALA A 35 10.91 2.70 2.42
N ASP A 36 11.42 1.95 1.44
CA ASP A 36 12.49 2.43 0.55
C ASP A 36 12.04 3.64 -0.27
N ASP A 37 10.82 3.60 -0.80
CA ASP A 37 10.25 4.72 -1.55
C ASP A 37 10.17 5.98 -0.70
N VAL A 38 9.68 5.84 0.53
CA VAL A 38 9.60 6.95 1.49
C VAL A 38 10.99 7.50 1.80
N TYR A 39 11.95 6.61 2.02
CA TYR A 39 13.34 7.01 2.28
C TYR A 39 13.91 7.85 1.15
N LYS A 40 13.73 7.40 -0.10
CA LYS A 40 14.21 8.12 -1.28
C LYS A 40 13.55 9.48 -1.44
N LEU A 41 12.24 9.57 -1.21
CA LEU A 41 11.51 10.83 -1.29
C LEU A 41 11.95 11.83 -0.23
N LEU A 42 12.13 11.38 1.02
CA LEU A 42 12.62 12.23 2.09
C LEU A 42 14.05 12.69 1.82
N LEU A 43 14.91 11.81 1.33
CA LEU A 43 16.28 12.14 1.00
C LEU A 43 16.36 13.21 -0.10
N ALA A 44 15.49 13.12 -1.11
CA ALA A 44 15.38 14.12 -2.18
C ALA A 44 14.99 15.51 -1.62
N GLU A 45 14.26 15.54 -0.51
CA GLU A 45 13.88 16.77 0.19
C GLU A 45 14.93 17.20 1.24
N LYS A 46 16.05 16.52 1.29
CA LYS A 46 17.13 16.76 2.26
C LYS A 46 16.67 16.52 3.71
N ILE A 47 15.73 15.62 3.91
CA ILE A 47 15.31 15.18 5.23
C ILE A 47 16.01 13.86 5.52
N ASP A 48 16.94 13.91 6.48
CA ASP A 48 17.74 12.74 6.83
C ASP A 48 17.07 11.95 7.96
N VAL A 49 16.36 10.90 7.57
CA VAL A 49 15.74 9.95 8.50
C VAL A 49 16.16 8.55 8.06
N GLY A 50 16.70 7.77 8.98
CA GLY A 50 17.15 6.41 8.67
C GLY A 50 16.01 5.49 8.27
N LEU A 51 16.31 4.52 7.40
CA LEU A 51 15.34 3.56 6.89
C LEU A 51 14.62 2.79 8.00
N ALA A 52 15.35 2.37 9.02
CA ALA A 52 14.76 1.65 10.16
C ALA A 52 13.73 2.51 10.91
N THR A 53 14.01 3.80 11.07
CA THR A 53 13.09 4.75 11.71
C THR A 53 11.84 4.94 10.86
N ILE A 54 12.01 5.08 9.54
CA ILE A 54 10.90 5.20 8.60
C ILE A 54 10.00 3.97 8.69
N TYR A 55 10.56 2.78 8.64
CA TYR A 55 9.81 1.54 8.76
C TYR A 55 9.01 1.48 10.06
N ARG A 56 9.63 1.86 11.18
CA ARG A 56 8.97 1.89 12.48
C ARG A 56 7.79 2.85 12.48
N VAL A 57 7.95 4.04 11.91
CA VAL A 57 6.88 5.04 11.81
C VAL A 57 5.73 4.52 10.95
N LEU A 58 6.03 3.92 9.79
CA LEU A 58 5.02 3.33 8.92
C LEU A 58 4.24 2.23 9.64
N MET A 59 4.93 1.38 10.39
CA MET A 59 4.28 0.33 11.17
C MET A 59 3.39 0.90 12.28
N GLN A 60 3.81 1.97 12.94
CA GLN A 60 2.99 2.67 13.93
C GLN A 60 1.71 3.23 13.30
N PHE A 61 1.81 3.80 12.11
CA PHE A 61 0.65 4.29 11.37
C PHE A 61 -0.28 3.13 10.96
N ALA A 62 0.28 1.99 10.59
CA ALA A 62 -0.52 0.82 10.25
C ALA A 62 -1.28 0.29 11.48
N GLU A 63 -0.61 0.21 12.62
CA GLU A 63 -1.23 -0.21 13.89
C GLU A 63 -2.33 0.76 14.35
N ALA A 64 -2.15 2.05 14.09
CA ALA A 64 -3.14 3.08 14.42
C ALA A 64 -4.30 3.16 13.42
N GLY A 65 -4.25 2.40 12.32
CA GLY A 65 -5.30 2.40 11.31
C GLY A 65 -5.23 3.57 10.34
N ILE A 66 -4.17 4.37 10.37
CA ILE A 66 -3.97 5.50 9.45
C ILE A 66 -3.54 5.01 8.07
N LEU A 67 -2.67 4.01 8.05
CA LEU A 67 -2.22 3.34 6.83
C LEU A 67 -2.66 1.88 6.84
N PHE A 68 -2.79 1.31 5.65
CA PHE A 68 -2.83 -0.13 5.45
C PHE A 68 -1.45 -0.61 5.02
N ARG A 69 -1.01 -1.69 5.63
CA ARG A 69 0.16 -2.42 5.18
C ARG A 69 -0.30 -3.56 4.27
N ARG A 70 0.19 -3.54 3.04
CA ARG A 70 -0.05 -4.62 2.08
C ARG A 70 1.23 -5.42 1.88
N HIS A 71 1.14 -6.70 2.09
CA HIS A 71 2.27 -7.61 1.89
C HIS A 71 1.96 -8.51 0.70
N PHE A 72 2.70 -8.32 -0.38
CA PHE A 72 2.51 -9.10 -1.61
C PHE A 72 3.51 -10.25 -1.69
N GLU A 73 3.13 -11.32 -2.38
CA GLU A 73 3.99 -12.49 -2.57
C GLU A 73 5.30 -12.17 -3.31
N SER A 74 5.35 -11.05 -4.03
CA SER A 74 6.58 -10.56 -4.66
C SER A 74 7.65 -10.09 -3.68
N GLY A 75 7.41 -10.19 -2.37
CA GLY A 75 8.38 -9.85 -1.32
C GLY A 75 8.36 -8.39 -0.88
N HIS A 76 7.48 -7.57 -1.45
CA HIS A 76 7.38 -6.16 -1.09
C HIS A 76 6.27 -5.90 -0.08
N ALA A 77 6.60 -5.16 0.98
CA ALA A 77 5.60 -4.53 1.83
C ALA A 77 5.41 -3.09 1.34
N VAL A 78 4.18 -2.74 1.01
CA VAL A 78 3.81 -1.38 0.65
C VAL A 78 2.73 -0.87 1.60
N PHE A 79 2.68 0.44 1.73
CA PHE A 79 1.72 1.11 2.61
C PHE A 79 0.84 2.03 1.77
N GLU A 80 -0.38 2.21 2.19
CA GLU A 80 -1.34 3.12 1.56
C GLU A 80 -2.24 3.75 2.61
N LEU A 81 -2.81 4.92 2.29
CA LEU A 81 -3.76 5.56 3.19
C LEU A 81 -5.01 4.70 3.36
N ASN A 82 -5.47 4.61 4.60
CA ASN A 82 -6.74 3.96 4.90
C ASN A 82 -7.88 4.96 4.63
N GLU A 83 -8.39 4.95 3.41
CA GLU A 83 -9.50 5.82 3.00
C GLU A 83 -10.86 5.13 3.14
N GLY A 84 -10.89 3.93 3.69
CA GLY A 84 -12.12 3.20 3.95
C GLY A 84 -12.76 2.55 2.74
N GLN A 85 -12.18 2.66 1.56
CA GLN A 85 -12.68 2.03 0.34
C GLN A 85 -11.93 0.73 0.06
N HIS A 86 -12.69 -0.32 -0.19
CA HIS A 86 -12.11 -1.58 -0.62
C HIS A 86 -11.63 -1.49 -2.07
N HIS A 87 -10.44 -2.01 -2.32
CA HIS A 87 -9.92 -2.19 -3.68
C HIS A 87 -8.99 -3.40 -3.74
N ASP A 88 -8.87 -3.94 -4.94
CA ASP A 88 -7.98 -5.04 -5.25
C ASP A 88 -6.72 -4.52 -5.95
N HIS A 89 -5.73 -5.37 -6.11
CA HIS A 89 -4.41 -4.93 -6.59
C HIS A 89 -3.93 -5.75 -7.78
N LEU A 90 -3.30 -5.05 -8.74
CA LEU A 90 -2.50 -5.64 -9.81
C LEU A 90 -1.03 -5.29 -9.51
N VAL A 91 -0.20 -6.29 -9.37
CA VAL A 91 1.20 -6.12 -8.99
C VAL A 91 2.09 -6.58 -10.13
N CYS A 92 2.99 -5.69 -10.59
CA CYS A 92 4.00 -6.07 -11.56
C CYS A 92 5.16 -6.76 -10.85
N THR A 93 5.45 -8.00 -11.22
CA THR A 93 6.56 -8.76 -10.66
C THR A 93 7.92 -8.35 -11.23
N GLY A 94 7.93 -7.55 -12.29
CA GLY A 94 9.17 -7.00 -12.86
C GLY A 94 9.64 -5.73 -12.15
N CYS A 95 8.82 -4.70 -12.11
CA CYS A 95 9.19 -3.39 -11.56
C CYS A 95 8.57 -3.06 -10.20
N GLY A 96 7.63 -3.87 -9.72
CA GLY A 96 6.96 -3.64 -8.44
C GLY A 96 5.78 -2.66 -8.51
N LYS A 97 5.42 -2.18 -9.70
CA LYS A 97 4.27 -1.29 -9.87
C LYS A 97 3.00 -1.92 -9.33
N VAL A 98 2.20 -1.15 -8.61
CA VAL A 98 0.92 -1.59 -8.06
C VAL A 98 -0.18 -0.69 -8.60
N ASP A 99 -1.16 -1.30 -9.26
CA ASP A 99 -2.39 -0.62 -9.67
C ASP A 99 -3.56 -1.10 -8.82
N GLU A 100 -4.47 -0.21 -8.52
CA GLU A 100 -5.71 -0.53 -7.80
C GLU A 100 -6.85 -0.71 -8.78
N PHE A 101 -7.76 -1.63 -8.47
CA PHE A 101 -9.00 -1.76 -9.24
C PHE A 101 -10.13 -2.26 -8.36
N VAL A 102 -11.36 -1.99 -8.82
CA VAL A 102 -12.58 -2.58 -8.27
C VAL A 102 -13.39 -3.07 -9.45
N ASP A 103 -13.81 -4.31 -9.40
CA ASP A 103 -14.65 -4.91 -10.44
C ASP A 103 -15.87 -5.57 -9.82
N GLU A 104 -17.04 -5.07 -10.15
CA GLU A 104 -18.31 -5.58 -9.60
C GLU A 104 -18.53 -7.06 -9.92
N GLY A 105 -18.10 -7.50 -11.09
CA GLY A 105 -18.24 -8.91 -11.50
C GLY A 105 -17.42 -9.84 -10.62
N ILE A 106 -16.18 -9.44 -10.27
CA ILE A 106 -15.32 -10.21 -9.37
C ILE A 106 -15.92 -10.23 -7.97
N GLU A 107 -16.38 -9.09 -7.46
CA GLU A 107 -17.00 -8.99 -6.16
C GLU A 107 -18.23 -9.89 -6.06
N LEU A 108 -19.10 -9.85 -7.06
CA LEU A 108 -20.31 -10.67 -7.13
C LEU A 108 -19.96 -12.16 -7.13
N ARG A 109 -19.00 -12.56 -7.94
CA ARG A 109 -18.60 -13.97 -8.05
C ARG A 109 -18.01 -14.51 -6.74
N GLN A 110 -17.24 -13.71 -6.05
CA GLN A 110 -16.68 -14.09 -4.74
C GLN A 110 -17.80 -14.33 -3.71
N ASN A 111 -18.81 -13.47 -3.69
CA ASN A 111 -19.96 -13.63 -2.80
C ASN A 111 -20.78 -14.88 -3.15
N GLU A 112 -20.97 -15.17 -4.45
CA GLU A 112 -21.65 -16.38 -4.91
C GLU A 112 -20.91 -17.64 -4.47
N ILE A 113 -19.59 -17.67 -4.63
CA ILE A 113 -18.77 -18.82 -4.22
C ILE A 113 -18.89 -19.04 -2.72
N ALA A 114 -18.81 -17.98 -1.94
CA ALA A 114 -18.94 -18.07 -0.49
C ALA A 114 -20.30 -18.64 -0.10
N ALA A 115 -21.38 -18.12 -0.68
CA ALA A 115 -22.74 -18.57 -0.42
C ALA A 115 -22.95 -20.04 -0.81
N GLU A 116 -22.46 -20.45 -1.96
CA GLU A 116 -22.53 -21.84 -2.44
C GLU A 116 -21.90 -22.83 -1.46
N ARG A 117 -20.90 -22.36 -0.72
CA ARG A 117 -20.15 -23.19 0.25
C ARG A 117 -20.56 -22.95 1.70
N GLY A 118 -21.66 -22.20 1.92
CA GLY A 118 -22.20 -21.95 3.24
C GLY A 118 -21.48 -20.89 4.05
N PHE A 119 -20.70 -20.02 3.41
CA PHE A 119 -19.98 -18.94 4.08
C PHE A 119 -20.71 -17.61 3.93
N VAL A 120 -20.64 -16.79 4.98
CA VAL A 120 -20.98 -15.37 4.90
C VAL A 120 -19.66 -14.63 4.77
N LEU A 121 -19.44 -13.97 3.62
CA LEU A 121 -18.19 -13.28 3.32
C LEU A 121 -18.15 -11.93 4.03
N HIS A 122 -17.14 -11.70 4.87
CA HIS A 122 -16.96 -10.43 5.57
C HIS A 122 -15.93 -9.53 4.91
N GLU A 123 -14.84 -10.13 4.43
CA GLU A 123 -13.78 -9.40 3.75
C GLU A 123 -13.02 -10.34 2.82
N HIS A 124 -12.27 -9.75 1.90
CA HIS A 124 -11.34 -10.51 1.06
C HIS A 124 -10.15 -9.63 0.71
N ALA A 125 -9.08 -10.27 0.27
CA ALA A 125 -7.92 -9.61 -0.30
C ALA A 125 -7.60 -10.32 -1.61
N LEU A 126 -7.56 -9.56 -2.70
CA LEU A 126 -7.25 -10.09 -4.03
C LEU A 126 -6.07 -9.33 -4.61
N SER A 127 -5.02 -10.05 -4.93
CA SER A 127 -3.86 -9.49 -5.62
C SER A 127 -3.56 -10.36 -6.84
N LEU A 128 -3.47 -9.71 -8.00
CA LEU A 128 -3.10 -10.37 -9.24
C LEU A 128 -1.66 -9.99 -9.58
N TYR A 129 -0.85 -10.98 -9.91
CA TYR A 129 0.56 -10.81 -10.19
C TYR A 129 0.83 -11.03 -11.67
N GLY A 130 1.50 -10.07 -12.29
CA GLY A 130 1.77 -10.14 -13.71
C GLY A 130 2.91 -9.24 -14.12
N THR A 131 3.01 -8.96 -15.40
CA THR A 131 4.02 -8.09 -15.98
C THR A 131 3.32 -6.87 -16.59
N CYS A 132 3.65 -5.66 -16.12
CA CYS A 132 3.03 -4.45 -16.64
C CYS A 132 3.42 -4.19 -18.10
N ALA A 133 2.70 -3.27 -18.75
CA ALA A 133 2.94 -2.96 -20.17
C ALA A 133 4.37 -2.51 -20.46
N GLU A 134 4.94 -1.68 -19.59
CA GLU A 134 6.32 -1.22 -19.75
C GLU A 134 7.33 -2.36 -19.64
N CYS A 135 7.17 -3.22 -18.62
CA CYS A 135 8.06 -4.37 -18.44
C CYS A 135 7.91 -5.38 -19.56
N THR A 136 6.70 -5.58 -20.07
CA THR A 136 6.46 -6.44 -21.23
C THR A 136 7.18 -5.88 -22.46
N ALA A 137 7.07 -4.59 -22.73
CA ALA A 137 7.73 -3.93 -23.85
C ALA A 137 9.26 -4.01 -23.74
N LYS A 138 9.80 -3.87 -22.53
CA LYS A 138 11.25 -3.94 -22.26
C LYS A 138 11.75 -5.36 -22.02
N LYS A 139 10.88 -6.35 -22.07
CA LYS A 139 11.22 -7.77 -21.82
C LYS A 139 11.88 -7.99 -20.46
N ILE A 140 11.43 -7.26 -19.45
CA ILE A 140 11.92 -7.43 -18.07
C ILE A 140 11.34 -8.70 -17.50
N PRO A 141 12.17 -9.65 -17.01
CA PRO A 141 11.65 -10.89 -16.44
C PRO A 141 10.97 -10.66 -15.10
N PRO A 142 9.99 -11.50 -14.73
CA PRO A 142 9.39 -11.42 -13.40
C PRO A 142 10.41 -11.77 -12.33
N ARG A 143 10.33 -11.07 -11.19
CA ARG A 143 11.13 -11.41 -10.02
C ARG A 143 10.56 -12.68 -9.38
N LYS A 144 11.43 -13.56 -8.93
CA LYS A 144 11.00 -14.74 -8.19
C LYS A 144 10.49 -14.29 -6.82
N ALA A 145 9.38 -14.89 -6.39
CA ALA A 145 8.92 -14.72 -5.02
C ALA A 145 9.98 -15.30 -4.08
N SER A 146 10.37 -14.52 -3.09
CA SER A 146 11.37 -14.96 -2.09
C SER A 146 10.69 -15.67 -0.94
#